data_0aea0d196a71207f6d42df6858ccdb24
#
_entry.id   0aea0d196a71207f6d42df6858ccdb24
#
_cell.length_a   1.000
_cell.length_b   1.000
_cell.length_c   1.000
_cell.angle_alpha   90.00
_cell.angle_beta   90.00
_cell.angle_gamma   90.00
#
_symmetry.space_group_name_H-M   'P 1'
#
loop_
_entity.id
_entity.type
_entity.pdbx_description
1 polymer ?
#
loop_
_entity_poly.entity_id
_entity_poly.type
_entity_poly.pdbx_seq_one_letter_code
_entity_poly.pdbx_strand_id
1 'polypeptide(L)'
;MKVIQKIVELQNELFSCRKENKTIGLVPTMGALHDGHASLVKQSVKENDITVVSVFLNPTQFNDKGDLERYPRTLEADRKLIETCGADYVFAPSVEEVYPKPDNRQYEFSPQSTVMEGAKRPGHFNGVCQVVSRLFYIVHPDRAYFGEKDWQQIAVIKRLVDFIGMKDEITIVECPIIRDADGLAMSSRNMLLTADERAIAPKIYEALSQSVAFSKTHTVAETREKVIADINAVDGLEVEYFEIVDGNTLLEVNTWEAYVVGCITVYCGHTPIRLIDHIKYRG
;
A
#
# COMPACT_ATOMS: atom_id res chain seq x y z
N MET A 1 -14.89 7.06 -18.91
CA MET A 1 -13.68 6.30 -18.53
C MET A 1 -13.38 5.23 -19.57
N LYS A 2 -12.13 5.09 -20.01
CA LYS A 2 -11.69 4.09 -20.99
C LYS A 2 -10.88 2.98 -20.30
N VAL A 3 -11.17 1.70 -20.62
CA VAL A 3 -10.39 0.55 -20.14
C VAL A 3 -9.38 0.16 -21.22
N ILE A 4 -8.11 0.12 -20.88
CA ILE A 4 -6.99 -0.14 -21.78
C ILE A 4 -6.17 -1.32 -21.24
N GLN A 5 -5.85 -2.26 -22.13
CA GLN A 5 -5.06 -3.45 -21.78
C GLN A 5 -3.66 -3.45 -22.42
N LYS A 6 -3.45 -2.58 -23.43
CA LYS A 6 -2.19 -2.52 -24.17
C LYS A 6 -1.39 -1.28 -23.80
N ILE A 7 -0.10 -1.49 -23.52
CA ILE A 7 0.85 -0.41 -23.16
C ILE A 7 0.88 0.65 -24.27
N VAL A 8 1.02 0.23 -25.52
CA VAL A 8 1.11 1.17 -26.67
C VAL A 8 -0.15 2.01 -26.81
N GLU A 9 -1.33 1.43 -26.56
CA GLU A 9 -2.59 2.18 -26.62
C GLU A 9 -2.64 3.24 -25.52
N LEU A 10 -2.31 2.88 -24.26
CA LEU A 10 -2.26 3.84 -23.15
C LEU A 10 -1.26 4.96 -23.41
N GLN A 11 -0.05 4.61 -23.88
CA GLN A 11 0.99 5.60 -24.18
C GLN A 11 0.56 6.59 -25.27
N ASN A 12 -0.16 6.14 -26.30
CA ASN A 12 -0.69 7.03 -27.36
C ASN A 12 -1.73 8.01 -26.81
N GLU A 13 -2.66 7.54 -25.95
CA GLU A 13 -3.63 8.42 -25.28
C GLU A 13 -2.93 9.47 -24.41
N LEU A 14 -2.00 9.02 -23.55
CA LEU A 14 -1.29 9.91 -22.64
C LEU A 14 -0.35 10.89 -23.36
N PHE A 15 0.23 10.48 -24.51
CA PHE A 15 1.02 11.38 -25.34
C PHE A 15 0.17 12.54 -25.88
N SER A 16 -1.06 12.27 -26.27
CA SER A 16 -2.00 13.31 -26.71
C SER A 16 -2.34 14.28 -25.59
N CYS A 17 -2.58 13.75 -24.38
CA CYS A 17 -2.83 14.58 -23.17
C CYS A 17 -1.63 15.49 -22.84
N ARG A 18 -0.39 14.96 -22.92
CA ARG A 18 0.82 15.75 -22.66
C ARG A 18 1.05 16.87 -23.67
N LYS A 19 0.69 16.63 -24.96
CA LYS A 19 0.74 17.72 -25.97
C LYS A 19 -0.17 18.89 -25.63
N GLU A 20 -1.21 18.65 -24.85
CA GLU A 20 -2.13 19.66 -24.33
C GLU A 20 -1.69 20.22 -22.96
N ASN A 21 -0.48 19.88 -22.49
CA ASN A 21 0.09 20.23 -21.19
C ASN A 21 -0.74 19.77 -19.98
N LYS A 22 -1.49 18.67 -20.12
CA LYS A 22 -2.28 18.07 -19.02
C LYS A 22 -1.40 17.30 -18.05
N THR A 23 -1.65 17.51 -16.78
CA THR A 23 -1.03 16.75 -15.68
C THR A 23 -1.66 15.36 -15.56
N ILE A 24 -0.84 14.36 -15.22
CA ILE A 24 -1.25 12.96 -15.15
C ILE A 24 -1.01 12.42 -13.72
N GLY A 25 -2.08 11.96 -13.08
CA GLY A 25 -2.02 11.20 -11.84
C GLY A 25 -2.08 9.69 -12.09
N LEU A 26 -1.30 8.93 -11.33
CA LEU A 26 -1.31 7.47 -11.35
C LEU A 26 -1.71 6.91 -9.99
N VAL A 27 -2.66 5.99 -9.98
CA VAL A 27 -3.06 5.21 -8.80
C VAL A 27 -2.75 3.73 -9.05
N PRO A 28 -1.62 3.20 -8.58
CA PRO A 28 -1.29 1.79 -8.73
C PRO A 28 -2.14 0.91 -7.80
N THR A 29 -2.83 -0.09 -8.34
CA THR A 29 -3.60 -1.07 -7.56
C THR A 29 -3.43 -2.48 -8.09
N MET A 30 -3.78 -3.46 -7.25
CA MET A 30 -3.84 -4.88 -7.65
C MET A 30 -5.27 -5.36 -7.97
N GLY A 31 -6.27 -4.48 -7.94
CA GLY A 31 -7.69 -4.83 -8.02
C GLY A 31 -8.29 -5.16 -6.65
N ALA A 32 -9.52 -5.69 -6.64
CA ALA A 32 -10.34 -5.88 -5.46
C ALA A 32 -10.48 -4.58 -4.64
N LEU A 33 -10.93 -3.53 -5.33
CA LEU A 33 -10.94 -2.18 -4.80
C LEU A 33 -12.01 -1.98 -3.73
N HIS A 34 -11.71 -1.11 -2.78
CA HIS A 34 -12.58 -0.68 -1.68
C HIS A 34 -12.47 0.85 -1.50
N ASP A 35 -13.22 1.43 -0.56
CA ASP A 35 -13.27 2.88 -0.36
C ASP A 35 -11.90 3.51 -0.05
N GLY A 36 -10.98 2.75 0.55
CA GLY A 36 -9.58 3.17 0.69
C GLY A 36 -8.92 3.45 -0.66
N HIS A 37 -9.09 2.58 -1.66
CA HIS A 37 -8.61 2.83 -3.02
C HIS A 37 -9.40 3.96 -3.70
N ALA A 38 -10.72 4.02 -3.49
CA ALA A 38 -11.55 5.09 -4.02
C ALA A 38 -11.09 6.48 -3.55
N SER A 39 -10.60 6.59 -2.30
CA SER A 39 -10.05 7.85 -1.77
C SER A 39 -8.80 8.30 -2.53
N LEU A 40 -7.90 7.36 -2.89
CA LEU A 40 -6.71 7.66 -3.71
C LEU A 40 -7.11 8.16 -5.10
N VAL A 41 -8.08 7.49 -5.74
CA VAL A 41 -8.58 7.87 -7.06
C VAL A 41 -9.20 9.26 -7.03
N LYS A 42 -10.06 9.55 -6.04
CA LYS A 42 -10.69 10.87 -5.87
C LYS A 42 -9.66 11.96 -5.61
N GLN A 43 -8.60 11.68 -4.83
CA GLN A 43 -7.49 12.60 -4.61
C GLN A 43 -6.76 12.89 -5.93
N SER A 44 -6.45 11.86 -6.72
CA SER A 44 -5.81 12.01 -8.02
C SER A 44 -6.66 12.84 -8.99
N VAL A 45 -7.95 12.55 -9.10
CA VAL A 45 -8.90 13.29 -9.94
C VAL A 45 -8.99 14.78 -9.56
N LYS A 46 -8.87 15.09 -8.27
CA LYS A 46 -8.90 16.47 -7.77
C LYS A 46 -7.63 17.26 -8.12
N GLU A 47 -6.49 16.57 -8.22
CA GLU A 47 -5.16 17.19 -8.30
C GLU A 47 -4.53 17.13 -9.69
N ASN A 48 -5.12 16.39 -10.63
CA ASN A 48 -4.60 16.24 -11.99
C ASN A 48 -5.71 16.39 -13.04
N ASP A 49 -5.31 16.75 -14.25
CA ASP A 49 -6.22 16.82 -15.39
C ASP A 49 -6.63 15.44 -15.91
N ILE A 50 -5.76 14.45 -15.74
CA ILE A 50 -5.94 13.07 -16.18
C ILE A 50 -5.58 12.13 -15.03
N THR A 51 -6.45 11.15 -14.75
CA THR A 51 -6.18 10.10 -13.77
C THR A 51 -6.17 8.72 -14.43
N VAL A 52 -5.05 8.01 -14.25
CA VAL A 52 -4.87 6.61 -14.64
C VAL A 52 -4.88 5.74 -13.40
N VAL A 53 -5.75 4.74 -13.36
CA VAL A 53 -5.76 3.71 -12.30
C VAL A 53 -5.27 2.41 -12.90
N SER A 54 -4.17 1.85 -12.41
CA SER A 54 -3.78 0.51 -12.83
C SER A 54 -4.50 -0.55 -11.98
N VAL A 55 -5.02 -1.58 -12.65
CA VAL A 55 -5.60 -2.78 -12.01
C VAL A 55 -4.78 -3.97 -12.50
N PHE A 56 -3.71 -4.29 -11.77
CA PHE A 56 -2.75 -5.32 -12.17
C PHE A 56 -2.29 -6.16 -10.97
N LEU A 57 -2.71 -7.41 -10.93
CA LEU A 57 -2.26 -8.38 -9.93
C LEU A 57 -0.84 -8.84 -10.28
N ASN A 58 0.15 -8.20 -9.65
CA ASN A 58 1.56 -8.45 -9.92
C ASN A 58 2.06 -9.74 -9.27
N PRO A 59 2.41 -10.80 -10.03
CA PRO A 59 2.83 -12.07 -9.45
C PRO A 59 4.20 -11.99 -8.76
N THR A 60 5.09 -11.06 -9.16
CA THR A 60 6.48 -11.02 -8.68
C THR A 60 6.61 -10.53 -7.24
N GLN A 61 5.58 -9.89 -6.67
CA GLN A 61 5.58 -9.42 -5.28
C GLN A 61 4.98 -10.42 -4.29
N PHE A 62 4.46 -11.56 -4.77
CA PHE A 62 3.91 -12.62 -3.93
C PHE A 62 4.99 -13.68 -3.67
N ASN A 63 5.39 -13.84 -2.42
CA ASN A 63 6.27 -14.91 -1.99
C ASN A 63 5.51 -16.17 -1.58
N ASP A 64 4.20 -16.09 -1.35
CA ASP A 64 3.28 -17.22 -1.17
C ASP A 64 2.36 -17.37 -2.38
N LYS A 65 2.45 -18.51 -3.06
CA LYS A 65 1.59 -18.84 -4.21
C LYS A 65 0.12 -18.94 -3.81
N GLY A 66 -0.16 -19.44 -2.61
CA GLY A 66 -1.53 -19.52 -2.09
C GLY A 66 -2.16 -18.14 -1.86
N ASP A 67 -1.40 -17.14 -1.43
CA ASP A 67 -1.88 -15.74 -1.30
C ASP A 67 -2.23 -15.18 -2.69
N LEU A 68 -1.38 -15.42 -3.70
CA LEU A 68 -1.65 -15.01 -5.08
C LEU A 68 -2.90 -15.67 -5.67
N GLU A 69 -3.09 -16.97 -5.42
CA GLU A 69 -4.24 -17.73 -5.93
C GLU A 69 -5.56 -17.29 -5.30
N ARG A 70 -5.56 -17.05 -3.98
CA ARG A 70 -6.71 -16.58 -3.20
C ARG A 70 -7.01 -15.09 -3.37
N TYR A 71 -6.08 -14.31 -3.95
CA TYR A 71 -6.29 -12.86 -4.09
C TYR A 71 -7.52 -12.56 -4.96
N PRO A 72 -8.48 -11.75 -4.48
CA PRO A 72 -9.73 -11.49 -5.19
C PRO A 72 -9.49 -10.85 -6.56
N ARG A 73 -10.29 -11.26 -7.57
CA ARG A 73 -10.24 -10.73 -8.94
C ARG A 73 -11.64 -10.23 -9.31
N THR A 74 -11.83 -8.91 -9.26
CA THR A 74 -13.15 -8.26 -9.34
C THR A 74 -13.18 -7.13 -10.36
N LEU A 75 -12.52 -7.29 -11.52
CA LEU A 75 -12.28 -6.22 -12.50
C LEU A 75 -13.55 -5.41 -12.85
N GLU A 76 -14.70 -6.06 -13.03
CA GLU A 76 -15.96 -5.36 -13.36
C GLU A 76 -16.47 -4.50 -12.21
N ALA A 77 -16.34 -4.96 -10.96
CA ALA A 77 -16.69 -4.17 -9.78
C ALA A 77 -15.68 -3.01 -9.60
N ASP A 78 -14.39 -3.30 -9.78
CA ASP A 78 -13.32 -2.32 -9.73
C ASP A 78 -13.54 -1.20 -10.75
N ARG A 79 -13.87 -1.56 -12.00
CA ARG A 79 -14.17 -0.61 -13.07
C ARG A 79 -15.33 0.33 -12.68
N LYS A 80 -16.42 -0.23 -12.15
CA LYS A 80 -17.56 0.59 -11.70
C LYS A 80 -17.18 1.56 -10.59
N LEU A 81 -16.42 1.09 -9.60
CA LEU A 81 -15.94 1.95 -8.51
C LEU A 81 -15.04 3.07 -9.03
N ILE A 82 -14.07 2.76 -9.89
CA ILE A 82 -13.17 3.75 -10.49
C ILE A 82 -13.94 4.79 -11.31
N GLU A 83 -14.94 4.35 -12.09
CA GLU A 83 -15.79 5.23 -12.89
C GLU A 83 -16.57 6.22 -12.01
N THR A 84 -17.13 5.77 -10.87
CA THR A 84 -17.81 6.66 -9.92
C THR A 84 -16.88 7.68 -9.26
N CYS A 85 -15.58 7.39 -9.22
CA CYS A 85 -14.56 8.32 -8.70
C CYS A 85 -14.13 9.38 -9.73
N GLY A 86 -14.48 9.22 -11.02
CA GLY A 86 -14.19 10.18 -12.07
C GLY A 86 -12.85 10.00 -12.79
N ALA A 87 -12.18 8.84 -12.67
CA ALA A 87 -10.94 8.59 -13.40
C ALA A 87 -11.15 8.48 -14.92
N ASP A 88 -10.11 8.80 -15.69
CA ASP A 88 -10.16 8.82 -17.15
C ASP A 88 -9.84 7.46 -17.76
N TYR A 89 -8.82 6.79 -17.19
CA TYR A 89 -8.30 5.53 -17.70
C TYR A 89 -8.19 4.46 -16.63
N VAL A 90 -8.60 3.24 -16.96
CA VAL A 90 -8.23 2.01 -16.25
C VAL A 90 -7.23 1.26 -17.09
N PHE A 91 -6.03 1.04 -16.57
CA PHE A 91 -5.02 0.21 -17.19
C PHE A 91 -5.03 -1.18 -16.56
N ALA A 92 -5.58 -2.17 -17.30
CA ALA A 92 -5.73 -3.55 -16.82
C ALA A 92 -4.99 -4.53 -17.76
N PRO A 93 -3.65 -4.49 -17.79
CA PRO A 93 -2.85 -5.33 -18.68
C PRO A 93 -2.79 -6.78 -18.22
N SER A 94 -2.42 -7.70 -19.14
CA SER A 94 -2.02 -9.06 -18.80
C SER A 94 -0.60 -9.08 -18.22
N VAL A 95 -0.23 -10.22 -17.60
CA VAL A 95 1.13 -10.42 -17.08
C VAL A 95 2.16 -10.37 -18.21
N GLU A 96 1.85 -10.96 -19.37
CA GLU A 96 2.72 -11.00 -20.54
C GLU A 96 2.89 -9.61 -21.17
N GLU A 97 1.90 -8.74 -21.05
CA GLU A 97 2.00 -7.33 -21.50
C GLU A 97 2.99 -6.55 -20.64
N VAL A 98 2.89 -6.71 -19.31
CA VAL A 98 3.79 -6.03 -18.37
C VAL A 98 5.17 -6.68 -18.37
N TYR A 99 5.23 -8.02 -18.42
CA TYR A 99 6.45 -8.80 -18.37
C TYR A 99 6.59 -9.71 -19.60
N PRO A 100 6.91 -9.16 -20.80
CA PRO A 100 7.12 -9.98 -22.01
C PRO A 100 8.35 -10.88 -21.89
N LYS A 101 9.22 -10.60 -20.94
CA LYS A 101 10.37 -11.41 -20.50
C LYS A 101 10.49 -11.30 -18.98
N PRO A 102 11.09 -12.33 -18.31
CA PRO A 102 11.36 -12.25 -16.87
C PRO A 102 12.11 -10.95 -16.50
N ASP A 103 11.69 -10.31 -15.45
CA ASP A 103 12.34 -9.11 -14.92
C ASP A 103 13.40 -9.52 -13.89
N ASN A 104 14.66 -9.44 -14.27
CA ASN A 104 15.80 -9.83 -13.44
C ASN A 104 16.41 -8.64 -12.69
N ARG A 105 15.79 -7.45 -12.75
CA ARG A 105 16.26 -6.28 -11.99
C ARG A 105 16.14 -6.54 -10.50
N GLN A 106 17.16 -6.15 -9.77
CA GLN A 106 17.20 -6.25 -8.32
C GLN A 106 17.19 -4.85 -7.72
N TYR A 107 16.28 -4.64 -6.78
CA TYR A 107 16.13 -3.41 -6.03
C TYR A 107 16.28 -3.73 -4.55
N GLU A 108 17.30 -3.18 -3.92
CA GLU A 108 17.51 -3.28 -2.49
C GLU A 108 17.82 -1.89 -1.91
N PHE A 109 16.98 -1.47 -0.99
CA PHE A 109 17.04 -0.17 -0.35
C PHE A 109 17.07 -0.34 1.17
N SER A 110 18.16 -0.91 1.69
CA SER A 110 18.33 -1.07 3.13
C SER A 110 18.44 0.31 3.82
N PRO A 111 17.81 0.50 4.99
CA PRO A 111 17.00 -0.47 5.73
C PRO A 111 15.55 -0.58 5.23
N GLN A 112 15.05 0.36 4.41
CA GLN A 112 13.62 0.46 4.06
C GLN A 112 13.04 -0.81 3.43
N SER A 113 13.83 -1.60 2.69
CA SER A 113 13.36 -2.84 2.05
C SER A 113 13.72 -4.11 2.82
N THR A 114 14.44 -4.03 3.95
CA THR A 114 15.02 -5.19 4.63
C THR A 114 14.55 -5.40 6.08
N VAL A 115 13.85 -4.41 6.67
CA VAL A 115 13.25 -4.52 8.00
C VAL A 115 11.77 -4.89 7.90
N MET A 116 11.09 -5.18 9.01
CA MET A 116 9.63 -5.41 9.10
C MET A 116 9.08 -6.32 7.99
N GLU A 117 8.22 -5.79 7.09
CA GLU A 117 7.68 -6.54 5.94
C GLU A 117 8.78 -7.11 5.05
N GLY A 118 9.88 -6.36 4.83
CA GLY A 118 11.00 -6.83 4.02
C GLY A 118 11.71 -8.04 4.62
N ALA A 119 11.86 -8.08 5.94
CA ALA A 119 12.43 -9.22 6.67
C ALA A 119 11.47 -10.43 6.67
N LYS A 120 10.16 -10.18 6.83
CA LYS A 120 9.13 -11.22 6.91
C LYS A 120 8.69 -11.77 5.54
N ARG A 121 8.90 -10.99 4.48
CA ARG A 121 8.50 -11.32 3.11
C ARG A 121 9.66 -11.15 2.13
N PRO A 122 10.69 -12.01 2.16
CA PRO A 122 11.86 -11.91 1.26
C PRO A 122 11.44 -11.81 -0.21
N GLY A 123 11.99 -10.82 -0.94
CA GLY A 123 11.69 -10.58 -2.35
C GLY A 123 10.44 -9.72 -2.61
N HIS A 124 9.57 -9.50 -1.62
CA HIS A 124 8.34 -8.71 -1.80
C HIS A 124 8.61 -7.31 -2.36
N PHE A 125 9.46 -6.53 -1.70
CA PHE A 125 9.76 -5.16 -2.14
C PHE A 125 10.52 -5.12 -3.45
N ASN A 126 11.33 -6.14 -3.78
CA ASN A 126 11.89 -6.23 -5.11
C ASN A 126 10.79 -6.34 -6.17
N GLY A 127 9.80 -7.21 -5.97
CA GLY A 127 8.64 -7.34 -6.86
C GLY A 127 7.80 -6.05 -6.94
N VAL A 128 7.60 -5.34 -5.83
CA VAL A 128 6.93 -4.03 -5.80
C VAL A 128 7.71 -3.02 -6.64
N CYS A 129 9.03 -2.93 -6.46
CA CYS A 129 9.87 -2.01 -7.23
C CYS A 129 9.88 -2.35 -8.73
N GLN A 130 9.89 -3.64 -9.08
CA GLN A 130 9.80 -4.08 -10.48
C GLN A 130 8.51 -3.58 -11.14
N VAL A 131 7.35 -3.79 -10.54
CA VAL A 131 6.08 -3.37 -11.14
C VAL A 131 5.91 -1.86 -11.12
N VAL A 132 6.22 -1.19 -10.00
CA VAL A 132 6.02 0.26 -9.88
C VAL A 132 6.94 1.02 -10.82
N SER A 133 8.22 0.63 -10.96
CA SER A 133 9.10 1.25 -11.95
C SER A 133 8.59 1.08 -13.39
N ARG A 134 8.02 -0.09 -13.75
CA ARG A 134 7.39 -0.30 -15.06
C ARG A 134 6.19 0.61 -15.26
N LEU A 135 5.31 0.72 -14.27
CA LEU A 135 4.16 1.62 -14.34
C LEU A 135 4.61 3.08 -14.50
N PHE A 136 5.67 3.49 -13.82
CA PHE A 136 6.24 4.84 -14.00
C PHE A 136 6.77 5.06 -15.41
N TYR A 137 7.50 4.11 -15.99
CA TYR A 137 7.96 4.20 -17.39
C TYR A 137 6.84 4.09 -18.43
N ILE A 138 5.73 3.42 -18.11
CA ILE A 138 4.58 3.31 -19.01
C ILE A 138 3.75 4.59 -18.99
N VAL A 139 3.46 5.10 -17.78
CA VAL A 139 2.52 6.21 -17.56
C VAL A 139 3.22 7.56 -17.54
N HIS A 140 4.47 7.67 -17.09
CA HIS A 140 5.19 8.92 -16.81
C HIS A 140 4.31 9.92 -16.05
N PRO A 141 3.83 9.58 -14.83
CA PRO A 141 2.90 10.45 -14.12
C PRO A 141 3.62 11.66 -13.51
N ASP A 142 2.90 12.79 -13.35
CA ASP A 142 3.37 13.92 -12.55
C ASP A 142 3.22 13.62 -11.05
N ARG A 143 2.18 12.84 -10.68
CA ARG A 143 1.91 12.41 -9.30
C ARG A 143 1.51 10.95 -9.26
N ALA A 144 2.01 10.23 -8.25
CA ALA A 144 1.62 8.84 -7.99
C ALA A 144 1.12 8.70 -6.55
N TYR A 145 -0.06 8.10 -6.37
CA TYR A 145 -0.82 8.07 -5.12
C TYR A 145 -0.70 6.73 -4.43
N PHE A 146 -0.28 6.73 -3.16
CA PHE A 146 -0.12 5.54 -2.34
C PHE A 146 -0.77 5.73 -0.97
N GLY A 147 -1.44 4.69 -0.47
CA GLY A 147 -2.08 4.72 0.84
C GLY A 147 -1.08 4.52 1.98
N GLU A 148 -1.14 5.36 3.00
CA GLU A 148 -0.30 5.28 4.20
C GLU A 148 -0.44 3.95 4.95
N LYS A 149 -1.51 3.19 4.72
CA LYS A 149 -1.68 1.85 5.30
C LYS A 149 -0.45 0.98 5.04
N ASP A 150 0.11 1.05 3.85
CA ASP A 150 1.32 0.34 3.46
C ASP A 150 2.55 1.25 3.64
N TRP A 151 2.77 1.72 4.89
CA TRP A 151 3.76 2.73 5.28
C TRP A 151 5.16 2.45 4.73
N GLN A 152 5.65 1.25 4.98
CA GLN A 152 6.98 0.84 4.51
C GLN A 152 7.08 0.83 2.99
N GLN A 153 6.01 0.47 2.28
CA GLN A 153 5.99 0.51 0.81
C GLN A 153 6.23 1.93 0.28
N ILE A 154 5.63 2.96 0.91
CA ILE A 154 5.85 4.35 0.53
C ILE A 154 7.33 4.74 0.68
N ALA A 155 7.96 4.36 1.80
CA ALA A 155 9.38 4.62 2.01
C ALA A 155 10.27 3.96 0.95
N VAL A 156 9.96 2.70 0.58
CA VAL A 156 10.65 1.99 -0.50
C VAL A 156 10.44 2.67 -1.86
N ILE A 157 9.21 3.11 -2.17
CA ILE A 157 8.89 3.75 -3.45
C ILE A 157 9.57 5.11 -3.59
N LYS A 158 9.68 5.89 -2.50
CA LYS A 158 10.47 7.14 -2.50
C LYS A 158 11.95 6.88 -2.86
N ARG A 159 12.54 5.81 -2.32
CA ARG A 159 13.89 5.38 -2.70
C ARG A 159 13.98 4.90 -4.15
N LEU A 160 12.93 4.20 -4.63
CA LEU A 160 12.87 3.75 -6.02
C LEU A 160 12.85 4.92 -6.99
N VAL A 161 12.04 5.95 -6.76
CA VAL A 161 11.94 7.15 -7.63
C VAL A 161 13.28 7.86 -7.74
N ASP A 162 14.01 8.01 -6.62
CA ASP A 162 15.35 8.57 -6.59
C ASP A 162 16.34 7.68 -7.39
N PHE A 163 16.29 6.37 -7.15
CA PHE A 163 17.19 5.39 -7.81
C PHE A 163 17.03 5.32 -9.33
N ILE A 164 15.79 5.42 -9.84
CA ILE A 164 15.53 5.41 -11.30
C ILE A 164 15.65 6.78 -11.95
N GLY A 165 16.06 7.81 -11.21
CA GLY A 165 16.31 9.16 -11.72
C GLY A 165 15.07 9.99 -12.03
N MET A 166 13.91 9.63 -11.45
CA MET A 166 12.62 10.34 -11.68
C MET A 166 12.17 11.21 -10.51
N LYS A 167 13.07 11.51 -9.56
CA LYS A 167 12.76 12.26 -8.34
C LYS A 167 12.19 13.67 -8.60
N ASP A 168 12.68 14.33 -9.63
CA ASP A 168 12.26 15.69 -9.99
C ASP A 168 11.06 15.67 -10.97
N GLU A 169 10.66 14.49 -11.46
CA GLU A 169 9.57 14.30 -12.41
C GLU A 169 8.30 13.82 -11.73
N ILE A 170 8.40 12.94 -10.73
CA ILE A 170 7.27 12.27 -10.09
C ILE A 170 7.16 12.65 -8.62
N THR A 171 6.04 13.26 -8.25
CA THR A 171 5.70 13.48 -6.84
C THR A 171 4.96 12.27 -6.27
N ILE A 172 5.50 11.65 -5.21
CA ILE A 172 4.80 10.60 -4.46
C ILE A 172 3.85 11.26 -3.47
N VAL A 173 2.56 11.01 -3.63
CA VAL A 173 1.50 11.54 -2.76
C VAL A 173 1.09 10.46 -1.77
N GLU A 174 1.27 10.75 -0.49
CA GLU A 174 0.86 9.89 0.62
C GLU A 174 -0.59 10.21 1.00
N CYS A 175 -1.46 9.22 0.95
CA CYS A 175 -2.87 9.42 1.25
C CYS A 175 -3.24 8.74 2.57
N PRO A 176 -4.00 9.42 3.45
CA PRO A 176 -4.36 8.89 4.77
C PRO A 176 -5.07 7.53 4.70
N ILE A 177 -4.92 6.73 5.77
CA ILE A 177 -5.67 5.48 5.91
C ILE A 177 -7.17 5.77 5.99
N ILE A 178 -7.94 5.05 5.18
CA ILE A 178 -9.39 4.98 5.33
C ILE A 178 -9.74 3.75 6.16
N ARG A 179 -10.61 3.96 7.15
CA ARG A 179 -11.05 2.93 8.09
C ARG A 179 -12.54 2.72 7.99
N ASP A 180 -12.98 1.51 8.31
CA ASP A 180 -14.38 1.22 8.59
C ASP A 180 -14.85 1.99 9.84
N ALA A 181 -16.17 2.08 10.05
CA ALA A 181 -16.75 2.82 11.17
C ALA A 181 -16.29 2.31 12.55
N ASP A 182 -15.85 1.06 12.64
CA ASP A 182 -15.31 0.41 13.85
C ASP A 182 -13.79 0.57 14.00
N GLY A 183 -13.15 1.28 13.07
CA GLY A 183 -11.72 1.58 13.11
C GLY A 183 -10.82 0.63 12.32
N LEU A 184 -11.33 -0.51 11.82
CA LEU A 184 -10.51 -1.44 11.04
C LEU A 184 -9.98 -0.75 9.77
N ALA A 185 -8.69 -0.82 9.52
CA ALA A 185 -8.09 -0.33 8.29
C ALA A 185 -8.66 -1.09 7.08
N MET A 186 -9.14 -0.37 6.07
CA MET A 186 -9.70 -1.01 4.87
C MET A 186 -8.62 -1.76 4.10
N SER A 187 -8.92 -3.01 3.76
CA SER A 187 -8.04 -3.92 3.01
C SER A 187 -8.87 -4.89 2.19
N SER A 188 -8.38 -5.23 0.98
CA SER A 188 -8.97 -6.30 0.17
C SER A 188 -8.96 -7.65 0.90
N ARG A 189 -8.03 -7.86 1.84
CA ARG A 189 -7.97 -9.06 2.68
C ARG A 189 -9.09 -9.13 3.72
N ASN A 190 -9.75 -8.02 4.06
CA ASN A 190 -10.88 -8.03 4.99
C ASN A 190 -12.06 -8.87 4.45
N MET A 191 -12.16 -9.04 3.12
CA MET A 191 -13.16 -9.90 2.48
C MET A 191 -12.94 -11.41 2.74
N LEU A 192 -11.76 -11.79 3.20
CA LEU A 192 -11.42 -13.18 3.54
C LEU A 192 -11.76 -13.54 4.98
N LEU A 193 -12.06 -12.56 5.83
CA LEU A 193 -12.41 -12.76 7.24
C LEU A 193 -13.81 -13.36 7.37
N THR A 194 -13.95 -14.35 8.24
CA THR A 194 -15.26 -14.81 8.71
C THR A 194 -15.94 -13.71 9.54
N ALA A 195 -17.24 -13.86 9.85
CA ALA A 195 -17.96 -12.89 10.66
C ALA A 195 -17.32 -12.70 12.05
N ASP A 196 -16.89 -13.79 12.69
CA ASP A 196 -16.25 -13.75 14.01
C ASP A 196 -14.86 -13.07 13.95
N GLU A 197 -14.05 -13.41 12.96
CA GLU A 197 -12.75 -12.78 12.72
C GLU A 197 -12.89 -11.29 12.40
N ARG A 198 -13.91 -10.91 11.60
CA ARG A 198 -14.20 -9.51 11.29
C ARG A 198 -14.62 -8.72 12.54
N ALA A 199 -15.31 -9.38 13.50
CA ALA A 199 -15.73 -8.74 14.75
C ALA A 199 -14.56 -8.42 15.69
N ILE A 200 -13.49 -9.23 15.69
CA ILE A 200 -12.31 -9.02 16.54
C ILE A 200 -11.23 -8.15 15.87
N ALA A 201 -11.15 -8.14 14.53
CA ALA A 201 -10.11 -7.41 13.80
C ALA A 201 -9.98 -5.92 14.18
N PRO A 202 -11.06 -5.15 14.50
CA PRO A 202 -10.96 -3.76 14.94
C PRO A 202 -10.17 -3.55 16.24
N LYS A 203 -9.98 -4.59 17.05
CA LYS A 203 -9.19 -4.54 18.27
C LYS A 203 -7.72 -4.17 18.01
N ILE A 204 -7.23 -4.42 16.79
CA ILE A 204 -5.89 -4.00 16.35
C ILE A 204 -5.78 -2.47 16.44
N TYR A 205 -6.71 -1.74 15.80
CA TYR A 205 -6.68 -0.28 15.83
C TYR A 205 -7.05 0.29 17.20
N GLU A 206 -7.94 -0.38 17.93
CA GLU A 206 -8.26 0.01 19.31
C GLU A 206 -7.00 0.04 20.18
N ALA A 207 -6.19 -1.01 20.17
CA ALA A 207 -4.92 -1.08 20.89
C ALA A 207 -3.91 -0.02 20.42
N LEU A 208 -3.77 0.13 19.08
CA LEU A 208 -2.90 1.16 18.52
C LEU A 208 -3.33 2.57 18.92
N SER A 209 -4.61 2.91 18.83
CA SER A 209 -5.10 4.26 19.19
C SER A 209 -4.95 4.58 20.66
N GLN A 210 -5.21 3.61 21.55
CA GLN A 210 -5.01 3.75 22.99
C GLN A 210 -3.52 3.94 23.35
N SER A 211 -2.63 3.28 22.60
CA SER A 211 -1.19 3.37 22.85
C SER A 211 -0.62 4.79 22.64
N VAL A 212 -1.28 5.62 21.79
CA VAL A 212 -0.87 7.03 21.59
C VAL A 212 -1.01 7.85 22.89
N ALA A 213 -2.08 7.64 23.64
CA ALA A 213 -2.23 8.29 24.95
C ALA A 213 -1.23 7.74 25.97
N PHE A 214 -1.01 6.43 25.97
CA PHE A 214 -0.06 5.74 26.84
C PHE A 214 1.39 6.21 26.62
N SER A 215 1.78 6.40 25.37
CA SER A 215 3.12 6.86 25.00
C SER A 215 3.52 8.24 25.53
N LYS A 216 2.55 9.03 26.03
CA LYS A 216 2.84 10.37 26.60
C LYS A 216 3.55 10.30 27.93
N THR A 217 3.42 9.20 28.66
CA THR A 217 3.95 9.00 30.01
C THR A 217 4.83 7.77 30.17
N HIS A 218 4.98 6.98 29.10
CA HIS A 218 5.73 5.72 29.09
C HIS A 218 6.80 5.70 28.00
N THR A 219 7.78 4.85 28.15
CA THR A 219 8.87 4.65 27.20
C THR A 219 8.37 3.98 25.91
N VAL A 220 9.21 4.00 24.87
CA VAL A 220 8.97 3.28 23.61
C VAL A 220 8.82 1.78 23.88
N ALA A 221 9.70 1.19 24.71
CA ALA A 221 9.67 -0.23 25.04
C ALA A 221 8.37 -0.62 25.75
N GLU A 222 7.97 0.11 26.81
CA GLU A 222 6.72 -0.14 27.53
C GLU A 222 5.49 -0.01 26.62
N THR A 223 5.50 0.97 25.71
CA THR A 223 4.41 1.17 24.75
C THR A 223 4.33 0.00 23.75
N ARG A 224 5.47 -0.49 23.25
CA ARG A 224 5.54 -1.67 22.37
C ARG A 224 5.00 -2.91 23.07
N GLU A 225 5.48 -3.20 24.27
CA GLU A 225 5.05 -4.36 25.06
C GLU A 225 3.54 -4.32 25.34
N LYS A 226 3.01 -3.15 25.70
CA LYS A 226 1.57 -2.98 25.93
C LYS A 226 0.73 -3.29 24.69
N VAL A 227 1.08 -2.76 23.51
CA VAL A 227 0.32 -3.01 22.29
C VAL A 227 0.32 -4.50 21.94
N ILE A 228 1.49 -5.16 22.04
CA ILE A 228 1.60 -6.59 21.78
C ILE A 228 0.75 -7.40 22.77
N ALA A 229 0.81 -7.06 24.05
CA ALA A 229 0.04 -7.74 25.09
C ALA A 229 -1.47 -7.55 24.92
N ASP A 230 -1.92 -6.31 24.63
CA ASP A 230 -3.35 -6.00 24.47
C ASP A 230 -3.96 -6.76 23.26
N ILE A 231 -3.21 -6.84 22.14
CA ILE A 231 -3.70 -7.53 20.95
C ILE A 231 -3.67 -9.05 21.16
N ASN A 232 -2.58 -9.61 21.72
CA ASN A 232 -2.46 -11.05 21.96
C ASN A 232 -3.41 -11.55 23.08
N ALA A 233 -3.99 -10.66 23.89
CA ALA A 233 -5.02 -11.02 24.85
C ALA A 233 -6.39 -11.29 24.19
N VAL A 234 -6.58 -10.90 22.91
CA VAL A 234 -7.80 -11.15 22.16
C VAL A 234 -7.67 -12.52 21.49
N ASP A 235 -8.56 -13.45 21.87
CA ASP A 235 -8.59 -14.77 21.23
C ASP A 235 -8.79 -14.64 19.70
N GLY A 236 -7.95 -15.34 18.93
CA GLY A 236 -7.92 -15.26 17.47
C GLY A 236 -7.08 -14.14 16.87
N LEU A 237 -6.37 -13.34 17.69
CA LEU A 237 -5.37 -12.38 17.19
C LEU A 237 -3.97 -12.79 17.68
N GLU A 238 -2.98 -12.72 16.77
CA GLU A 238 -1.57 -12.99 17.07
C GLU A 238 -0.68 -11.96 16.38
N VAL A 239 0.09 -11.18 17.17
CA VAL A 239 1.02 -10.19 16.63
C VAL A 239 2.24 -10.89 16.02
N GLU A 240 2.44 -10.72 14.70
CA GLU A 240 3.67 -11.19 14.05
C GLU A 240 4.85 -10.28 14.37
N TYR A 241 4.64 -8.98 14.32
CA TYR A 241 5.56 -7.96 14.80
C TYR A 241 4.82 -6.65 15.11
N PHE A 242 5.36 -5.88 16.01
CA PHE A 242 5.04 -4.47 16.20
C PHE A 242 6.33 -3.72 16.44
N GLU A 243 6.70 -2.85 15.48
CA GLU A 243 7.92 -2.06 15.52
C GLU A 243 7.59 -0.58 15.62
N ILE A 244 8.26 0.12 16.55
CA ILE A 244 8.19 1.57 16.70
C ILE A 244 9.47 2.15 16.12
N VAL A 245 9.33 2.91 15.04
CA VAL A 245 10.43 3.32 14.18
C VAL A 245 10.41 4.81 13.87
N ASP A 246 11.55 5.37 13.47
CA ASP A 246 11.59 6.67 12.81
C ASP A 246 10.84 6.60 11.47
N GLY A 247 9.90 7.52 11.26
CA GLY A 247 8.97 7.46 10.13
C GLY A 247 9.62 7.64 8.74
N ASN A 248 10.86 8.12 8.66
CA ASN A 248 11.59 8.30 7.41
C ASN A 248 12.57 7.17 7.12
N THR A 249 13.37 6.80 8.14
CA THR A 249 14.44 5.81 7.98
C THR A 249 13.98 4.39 8.20
N LEU A 250 12.87 4.20 8.93
CA LEU A 250 12.34 2.91 9.39
C LEU A 250 13.29 2.15 10.33
N LEU A 251 14.27 2.84 10.91
CA LEU A 251 15.11 2.30 11.96
C LEU A 251 14.38 2.35 13.31
N GLU A 252 14.57 1.32 14.12
CA GLU A 252 14.00 1.24 15.46
C GLU A 252 14.47 2.42 16.32
N VAL A 253 13.55 3.00 17.08
CA VAL A 253 13.84 4.07 18.03
C VAL A 253 13.67 3.59 19.47
N ASN A 254 14.53 4.09 20.37
CA ASN A 254 14.48 3.76 21.80
C ASN A 254 13.94 4.92 22.64
N THR A 255 13.80 6.09 22.02
CA THR A 255 13.27 7.31 22.63
C THR A 255 12.25 7.97 21.73
N TRP A 256 11.35 8.78 22.30
CA TRP A 256 10.36 9.50 21.52
C TRP A 256 11.01 10.68 20.78
N GLU A 257 11.27 10.50 19.50
CA GLU A 257 11.83 11.50 18.60
C GLU A 257 10.73 12.34 17.92
N ALA A 258 11.12 13.20 16.98
CA ALA A 258 10.20 14.14 16.34
C ALA A 258 9.19 13.46 15.40
N TYR A 259 9.58 12.36 14.75
CA TYR A 259 8.72 11.65 13.81
C TYR A 259 8.78 10.13 14.01
N VAL A 260 7.82 9.62 14.75
CA VAL A 260 7.80 8.21 15.18
C VAL A 260 6.49 7.56 14.80
N VAL A 261 6.61 6.39 14.17
CA VAL A 261 5.49 5.57 13.68
C VAL A 261 5.59 4.16 14.26
N GLY A 262 4.45 3.62 14.69
CA GLY A 262 4.33 2.20 15.03
C GLY A 262 3.74 1.43 13.84
N CYS A 263 4.44 0.43 13.32
CA CYS A 263 3.99 -0.44 12.24
C CYS A 263 3.73 -1.85 12.78
N ILE A 264 2.56 -2.41 12.45
CA ILE A 264 2.13 -3.70 13.00
C ILE A 264 1.67 -4.66 11.90
N THR A 265 1.92 -5.93 12.14
CA THR A 265 1.26 -7.03 11.43
C THR A 265 0.68 -8.00 12.44
N VAL A 266 -0.57 -8.39 12.21
CA VAL A 266 -1.34 -9.29 13.07
C VAL A 266 -1.95 -10.40 12.22
N TYR A 267 -1.81 -11.63 12.65
CA TYR A 267 -2.59 -12.75 12.13
C TYR A 267 -3.95 -12.78 12.81
N CYS A 268 -5.02 -12.87 12.01
CA CYS A 268 -6.39 -12.92 12.47
C CYS A 268 -7.03 -14.25 12.04
N GLY A 269 -7.53 -15.02 13.01
CA GLY A 269 -8.26 -16.25 12.82
C GLY A 269 -7.44 -17.55 12.78
N HIS A 270 -8.15 -18.66 12.68
CA HIS A 270 -7.56 -20.01 12.65
C HIS A 270 -6.95 -20.36 11.29
N THR A 271 -7.48 -19.80 10.19
CA THR A 271 -6.82 -19.77 8.88
C THR A 271 -6.24 -18.38 8.73
N PRO A 272 -5.04 -18.12 9.28
CA PRO A 272 -4.64 -16.79 9.68
C PRO A 272 -4.56 -15.84 8.48
N ILE A 273 -5.44 -14.83 8.48
CA ILE A 273 -5.39 -13.70 7.54
C ILE A 273 -4.44 -12.66 8.11
N ARG A 274 -3.44 -12.32 7.32
CA ARG A 274 -2.42 -11.32 7.69
C ARG A 274 -2.93 -9.91 7.47
N LEU A 275 -3.15 -9.16 8.55
CA LEU A 275 -3.61 -7.78 8.56
C LEU A 275 -2.46 -6.87 8.97
N ILE A 276 -2.33 -5.73 8.27
CA ILE A 276 -1.34 -4.70 8.58
C ILE A 276 -2.01 -3.37 8.92
N ASP A 277 -1.38 -2.62 9.82
CA ASP A 277 -1.80 -1.27 10.17
C ASP A 277 -0.60 -0.44 10.65
N HIS A 278 -0.79 0.86 10.85
CA HIS A 278 0.19 1.70 11.52
C HIS A 278 -0.48 2.81 12.34
N ILE A 279 0.31 3.41 13.23
CA ILE A 279 -0.10 4.55 14.03
C ILE A 279 1.03 5.59 14.13
N LYS A 280 0.71 6.87 14.01
CA LYS A 280 1.66 7.96 14.21
C LYS A 280 1.67 8.36 15.68
N TYR A 281 2.84 8.31 16.32
CA TYR A 281 3.02 8.74 17.72
C TYR A 281 3.46 10.19 17.83
N ARG A 282 4.35 10.61 16.92
CA ARG A 282 4.91 11.96 16.84
C ARG A 282 5.04 12.35 15.37
N GLY A 283 4.87 13.63 15.01
CA GLY A 283 4.99 14.15 13.67
C GLY A 283 3.77 14.86 13.16
#